data_804ecf067b49fedcc761f605f1a3fb65
#
_entry.id   804ecf067b49fedcc761f605f1a3fb65
#
_cell.length_a   1.000
_cell.length_b   1.000
_cell.length_c   1.000
_cell.angle_alpha   90.00
_cell.angle_beta   90.00
_cell.angle_gamma   90.00
#
_symmetry.space_group_name_H-M   'P 1'
#
loop_
_entity.id
_entity.type
_entity.pdbx_description
1 polymer ?
#
loop_
_entity_poly.entity_id
_entity_poly.type
_entity_poly.pdbx_seq_one_letter_code
_entity_poly.pdbx_strand_id
1 'polypeptide(L)'
;MRYRVLWGVLAAVMAAGTGQAAPSDFDRAILDAHNRERAGLGVPALVWSDKLAADAAQWADHLVKLGHPQHSKPEERNHEGESLWVGTAGAYTPDEMVAGWIGEKSSFVYGTFPGVVKSGDWHVVGHYTQVVWRNTREVGCAKASLGGGMDLLVCRYDPAGNLIGEKPY
;
A
#
# COMPACT_ATOMS: atom_id res chain seq x y z
N MET A 1 37.50 21.55 58.25
CA MET A 1 37.30 21.17 56.83
C MET A 1 35.88 20.63 56.69
N ARG A 2 34.99 21.34 55.98
CA ARG A 2 33.59 20.94 55.76
C ARG A 2 33.44 20.50 54.31
N TYR A 3 33.22 19.23 54.06
CA TYR A 3 32.93 18.69 52.72
C TYR A 3 31.44 18.91 52.40
N ARG A 4 31.17 19.69 51.34
CA ARG A 4 29.85 19.83 50.74
C ARG A 4 29.65 18.71 49.72
N VAL A 5 28.72 17.79 50.00
CA VAL A 5 28.29 16.80 49.02
C VAL A 5 27.26 17.46 48.10
N LEU A 6 27.59 17.61 46.81
CA LEU A 6 26.66 18.05 45.78
C LEU A 6 25.89 16.84 45.27
N TRP A 7 24.59 16.82 45.47
CA TRP A 7 23.68 15.85 44.87
C TRP A 7 23.35 16.33 43.46
N GLY A 8 23.83 15.62 42.46
CA GLY A 8 23.44 15.84 41.06
C GLY A 8 22.07 15.18 40.85
N VAL A 9 21.08 15.98 40.50
CA VAL A 9 19.78 15.50 40.05
C VAL A 9 19.92 15.08 38.58
N LEU A 10 19.89 13.76 38.30
CA LEU A 10 19.74 13.24 36.95
C LEU A 10 18.28 13.41 36.50
N ALA A 11 18.00 14.35 35.64
CA ALA A 11 16.72 14.44 34.95
C ALA A 11 16.64 13.35 33.87
N ALA A 12 15.81 12.33 34.12
CA ALA A 12 15.48 11.35 33.08
C ALA A 12 14.55 12.00 32.06
N VAL A 13 15.06 12.24 30.85
CA VAL A 13 14.25 12.66 29.69
C VAL A 13 13.49 11.42 29.22
N MET A 14 12.22 11.31 29.58
CA MET A 14 11.31 10.35 28.98
C MET A 14 11.02 10.80 27.54
N ALA A 15 11.58 10.12 26.55
CA ALA A 15 11.17 10.25 25.16
C ALA A 15 9.75 9.70 25.05
N ALA A 16 8.77 10.57 24.85
CA ALA A 16 7.43 10.18 24.48
C ALA A 16 7.50 9.58 23.07
N GLY A 17 7.53 8.26 22.99
CA GLY A 17 7.33 7.55 21.73
C GLY A 17 5.94 7.91 21.23
N THR A 18 5.83 8.50 20.05
CA THR A 18 4.57 8.65 19.33
C THR A 18 4.07 7.25 19.00
N GLY A 19 3.22 6.71 19.88
CA GLY A 19 2.60 5.41 19.70
C GLY A 19 1.75 5.43 18.44
N GLN A 20 2.25 4.77 17.39
CA GLN A 20 1.48 4.49 16.19
C GLN A 20 0.31 3.59 16.59
N ALA A 21 -0.91 3.96 16.21
CA ALA A 21 -2.07 3.12 16.48
C ALA A 21 -1.91 1.78 15.77
N ALA A 22 -2.32 0.69 16.42
CA ALA A 22 -2.28 -0.60 15.74
C ALA A 22 -3.22 -0.58 14.51
N PRO A 23 -2.80 -1.18 13.36
CA PRO A 23 -3.65 -1.28 12.18
C PRO A 23 -5.01 -1.88 12.51
N SER A 24 -6.08 -1.37 11.88
CA SER A 24 -7.43 -1.92 12.02
C SER A 24 -7.51 -3.37 11.51
N ASP A 25 -8.60 -4.07 11.78
CA ASP A 25 -8.82 -5.41 11.22
C ASP A 25 -8.85 -5.40 9.70
N PHE A 26 -9.41 -4.33 9.11
CA PHE A 26 -9.41 -4.11 7.68
C PHE A 26 -7.99 -3.95 7.12
N ASP A 27 -7.17 -3.09 7.75
CA ASP A 27 -5.80 -2.83 7.32
C ASP A 27 -4.93 -4.08 7.43
N ARG A 28 -5.09 -4.84 8.52
CA ARG A 28 -4.39 -6.13 8.69
C ARG A 28 -4.77 -7.12 7.60
N ALA A 29 -6.06 -7.26 7.27
CA ALA A 29 -6.49 -8.19 6.25
C ALA A 29 -5.93 -7.81 4.86
N ILE A 30 -5.92 -6.52 4.51
CA ILE A 30 -5.27 -6.01 3.28
C ILE A 30 -3.77 -6.36 3.27
N LEU A 31 -3.05 -6.04 4.35
CA LEU A 31 -1.62 -6.32 4.47
C LEU A 31 -1.31 -7.82 4.37
N ASP A 32 -2.09 -8.65 5.06
CA ASP A 32 -1.92 -10.10 5.08
C ASP A 32 -2.18 -10.71 3.70
N ALA A 33 -3.17 -10.21 2.95
CA ALA A 33 -3.45 -10.66 1.59
C ALA A 33 -2.24 -10.41 0.66
N HIS A 34 -1.64 -9.21 0.71
CA HIS A 34 -0.40 -8.91 -0.01
C HIS A 34 0.73 -9.85 0.39
N ASN A 35 0.95 -10.00 1.69
CA ASN A 35 2.08 -10.75 2.22
C ASN A 35 1.98 -12.26 1.99
N ARG A 36 0.78 -12.84 1.92
CA ARG A 36 0.61 -14.24 1.52
C ARG A 36 1.11 -14.49 0.09
N GLU A 37 0.75 -13.65 -0.88
CA GLU A 37 1.23 -13.79 -2.26
C GLU A 37 2.76 -13.59 -2.34
N ARG A 38 3.28 -12.56 -1.66
CA ARG A 38 4.70 -12.26 -1.61
C ARG A 38 5.53 -13.40 -1.01
N ALA A 39 5.05 -13.99 0.08
CA ALA A 39 5.69 -15.15 0.71
C ALA A 39 5.77 -16.35 -0.23
N GLY A 40 4.72 -16.62 -1.01
CA GLY A 40 4.70 -17.68 -2.02
C GLY A 40 5.76 -17.53 -3.12
N LEU A 41 6.27 -16.31 -3.32
CA LEU A 41 7.30 -15.97 -4.31
C LEU A 41 8.69 -15.74 -3.69
N GLY A 42 8.83 -15.84 -2.37
CA GLY A 42 10.09 -15.53 -1.67
C GLY A 42 10.45 -14.04 -1.76
N VAL A 43 9.44 -13.17 -1.87
CA VAL A 43 9.58 -11.70 -1.87
C VAL A 43 9.42 -11.18 -0.44
N PRO A 44 10.23 -10.20 0.01
CA PRO A 44 10.12 -9.65 1.37
C PRO A 44 8.71 -9.13 1.67
N ALA A 45 8.23 -9.36 2.89
CA ALA A 45 6.94 -8.88 3.33
C ALA A 45 6.90 -7.33 3.34
N LEU A 46 5.71 -6.78 3.07
CA LEU A 46 5.41 -5.37 3.27
C LEU A 46 5.11 -5.10 4.74
N VAL A 47 5.33 -3.87 5.18
CA VAL A 47 4.83 -3.34 6.44
C VAL A 47 3.73 -2.29 6.18
N TRP A 48 2.80 -2.16 7.14
CA TRP A 48 1.76 -1.13 7.04
C TRP A 48 2.35 0.25 7.33
N SER A 49 1.92 1.25 6.54
CA SER A 49 2.33 2.64 6.69
C SER A 49 1.09 3.52 6.85
N ASP A 50 0.92 4.09 8.06
CA ASP A 50 -0.18 5.03 8.33
C ASP A 50 -0.06 6.30 7.47
N LYS A 51 1.16 6.69 7.10
CA LYS A 51 1.38 7.79 6.16
C LYS A 51 0.77 7.47 4.80
N LEU A 52 1.10 6.30 4.23
CA LEU A 52 0.56 5.89 2.93
C LEU A 52 -0.96 5.68 2.99
N ALA A 53 -1.49 5.20 4.12
CA ALA A 53 -2.93 5.08 4.33
C ALA A 53 -3.62 6.45 4.35
N ALA A 54 -3.01 7.45 4.98
CA ALA A 54 -3.51 8.83 4.96
C ALA A 54 -3.48 9.44 3.55
N ASP A 55 -2.39 9.22 2.79
CA ASP A 55 -2.27 9.68 1.40
C ASP A 55 -3.31 8.97 0.50
N ALA A 56 -3.53 7.68 0.70
CA ALA A 56 -4.58 6.91 0.03
C ALA A 56 -5.99 7.46 0.36
N ALA A 57 -6.24 7.82 1.62
CA ALA A 57 -7.53 8.38 2.05
C ALA A 57 -7.80 9.74 1.39
N GLN A 58 -6.80 10.61 1.31
CA GLN A 58 -6.93 11.89 0.63
C GLN A 58 -7.30 11.72 -0.85
N TRP A 59 -6.66 10.76 -1.53
CA TRP A 59 -6.99 10.47 -2.93
C TRP A 59 -8.38 9.83 -3.07
N ALA A 60 -8.74 8.91 -2.19
CA ALA A 60 -10.08 8.33 -2.16
C ALA A 60 -11.17 9.40 -2.00
N ASP A 61 -10.98 10.36 -1.09
CA ASP A 61 -11.89 11.50 -0.90
C ASP A 61 -11.98 12.40 -2.15
N HIS A 62 -10.87 12.57 -2.88
CA HIS A 62 -10.89 13.27 -4.16
C HIS A 62 -11.73 12.52 -5.20
N LEU A 63 -11.55 11.20 -5.31
CA LEU A 63 -12.29 10.36 -6.26
C LEU A 63 -13.79 10.28 -5.95
N VAL A 64 -14.17 10.29 -4.65
CA VAL A 64 -15.58 10.39 -4.24
C VAL A 64 -16.22 11.69 -4.76
N LYS A 65 -15.51 12.81 -4.67
CA LYS A 65 -16.00 14.09 -5.21
C LYS A 65 -16.04 14.11 -6.73
N LEU A 66 -15.10 13.42 -7.37
CA LEU A 66 -15.04 13.30 -8.83
C LEU A 66 -16.13 12.34 -9.39
N GLY A 67 -16.55 11.36 -8.59
CA GLY A 67 -17.60 10.40 -8.94
C GLY A 67 -17.16 9.23 -9.82
N HIS A 68 -15.86 9.08 -10.09
CA HIS A 68 -15.30 7.95 -10.85
C HIS A 68 -13.85 7.66 -10.46
N PRO A 69 -13.37 6.39 -10.64
CA PRO A 69 -11.99 6.06 -10.36
C PRO A 69 -11.06 6.67 -11.42
N GLN A 70 -9.93 7.18 -10.97
CA GLN A 70 -8.85 7.71 -11.79
C GLN A 70 -7.53 7.63 -11.02
N HIS A 71 -6.45 7.21 -11.70
CA HIS A 71 -5.12 7.29 -11.11
C HIS A 71 -4.68 8.73 -10.91
N SER A 72 -4.04 9.00 -9.76
CA SER A 72 -3.33 10.26 -9.53
C SER A 72 -2.08 10.34 -10.42
N LYS A 73 -1.66 11.56 -10.75
CA LYS A 73 -0.38 11.75 -11.41
C LYS A 73 0.78 11.45 -10.46
N PRO A 74 1.95 11.01 -10.96
CA PRO A 74 3.10 10.72 -10.10
C PRO A 74 3.48 11.88 -9.17
N GLU A 75 3.38 13.12 -9.65
CA GLU A 75 3.70 14.34 -8.88
C GLU A 75 2.68 14.61 -7.76
N GLU A 76 1.44 14.16 -7.93
CA GLU A 76 0.35 14.33 -6.96
C GLU A 76 0.44 13.29 -5.82
N ARG A 77 1.25 12.23 -5.97
CA ARG A 77 1.43 11.15 -5.00
C ARG A 77 2.87 10.93 -4.54
N ASN A 78 3.70 11.96 -4.60
CA ASN A 78 5.11 11.89 -4.17
C ASN A 78 5.89 10.71 -4.79
N HIS A 79 5.56 10.34 -6.03
CA HIS A 79 6.10 9.18 -6.75
C HIS A 79 5.84 7.82 -6.08
N GLU A 80 4.88 7.73 -5.17
CA GLU A 80 4.40 6.46 -4.61
C GLU A 80 3.74 5.60 -5.71
N GLY A 81 3.76 4.28 -5.54
CA GLY A 81 2.94 3.38 -6.33
C GLY A 81 1.45 3.54 -5.96
N GLU A 82 0.56 3.17 -6.88
CA GLU A 82 -0.88 3.26 -6.65
C GLU A 82 -1.61 2.08 -7.28
N SER A 83 -2.53 1.48 -6.54
CA SER A 83 -3.53 0.54 -7.04
C SER A 83 -4.93 1.02 -6.67
N LEU A 84 -5.85 0.88 -7.61
CA LEU A 84 -7.27 1.18 -7.43
C LEU A 84 -8.10 -0.08 -7.63
N TRP A 85 -9.15 -0.24 -6.79
CA TRP A 85 -10.15 -1.28 -6.94
C TRP A 85 -11.54 -0.66 -6.75
N VAL A 86 -12.51 -1.11 -7.53
CA VAL A 86 -13.92 -0.71 -7.41
C VAL A 86 -14.80 -1.94 -7.51
N GLY A 87 -15.80 -2.02 -6.65
CA GLY A 87 -16.79 -3.11 -6.65
C GLY A 87 -18.08 -2.74 -5.95
N THR A 88 -19.08 -3.62 -5.99
CA THR A 88 -20.37 -3.42 -5.32
C THR A 88 -20.16 -3.20 -3.82
N ALA A 89 -20.76 -2.16 -3.27
CA ALA A 89 -20.61 -1.77 -1.88
C ALA A 89 -21.01 -2.91 -0.93
N GLY A 90 -20.12 -3.23 0.00
CA GLY A 90 -20.31 -4.25 1.02
C GLY A 90 -20.29 -5.70 0.52
N ALA A 91 -20.07 -5.94 -0.79
CA ALA A 91 -20.07 -7.29 -1.36
C ALA A 91 -18.73 -8.02 -1.25
N TYR A 92 -17.65 -7.32 -0.91
CA TYR A 92 -16.28 -7.85 -0.93
C TYR A 92 -15.57 -7.64 0.40
N THR A 93 -14.89 -8.67 0.84
CA THR A 93 -13.92 -8.61 1.95
C THR A 93 -12.61 -7.95 1.50
N PRO A 94 -11.77 -7.46 2.44
CA PRO A 94 -10.44 -6.95 2.10
C PRO A 94 -9.59 -7.94 1.31
N ASP A 95 -9.65 -9.23 1.67
CA ASP A 95 -8.96 -10.31 0.96
C ASP A 95 -9.40 -10.43 -0.50
N GLU A 96 -10.71 -10.37 -0.75
CA GLU A 96 -11.26 -10.48 -2.11
C GLU A 96 -10.92 -9.25 -2.97
N MET A 97 -10.81 -8.07 -2.37
CA MET A 97 -10.36 -6.87 -3.08
C MET A 97 -8.93 -7.04 -3.59
N VAL A 98 -8.01 -7.49 -2.73
CA VAL A 98 -6.61 -7.75 -3.11
C VAL A 98 -6.51 -8.96 -4.03
N ALA A 99 -7.33 -9.99 -3.84
CA ALA A 99 -7.40 -11.16 -4.73
C ALA A 99 -7.78 -10.77 -6.16
N GLY A 100 -8.57 -9.71 -6.37
CA GLY A 100 -8.82 -9.14 -7.69
C GLY A 100 -7.54 -8.75 -8.42
N TRP A 101 -6.62 -8.08 -7.73
CA TRP A 101 -5.32 -7.71 -8.27
C TRP A 101 -4.40 -8.93 -8.46
N ILE A 102 -4.41 -9.86 -7.50
CA ILE A 102 -3.63 -11.10 -7.58
C ILE A 102 -4.09 -11.98 -8.76
N GLY A 103 -5.39 -11.95 -9.11
CA GLY A 103 -5.94 -12.69 -10.24
C GLY A 103 -5.32 -12.35 -11.60
N GLU A 104 -4.77 -11.15 -11.75
CA GLU A 104 -4.02 -10.71 -12.95
C GLU A 104 -2.79 -11.59 -13.21
N LYS A 105 -2.30 -12.33 -12.20
CA LYS A 105 -1.21 -13.31 -12.30
C LYS A 105 -1.42 -14.31 -13.45
N SER A 106 -2.66 -14.62 -13.79
CA SER A 106 -3.00 -15.54 -14.90
C SER A 106 -2.49 -15.05 -16.26
N SER A 107 -2.34 -13.73 -16.44
CA SER A 107 -1.83 -13.09 -17.66
C SER A 107 -0.36 -12.69 -17.56
N PHE A 108 0.24 -12.82 -16.36
CA PHE A 108 1.61 -12.41 -16.08
C PHE A 108 2.64 -13.38 -16.70
N VAL A 109 3.68 -12.81 -17.28
CA VAL A 109 4.88 -13.53 -17.72
C VAL A 109 6.09 -12.90 -17.05
N TYR A 110 6.87 -13.73 -16.35
CA TYR A 110 8.07 -13.22 -15.69
C TYR A 110 9.06 -12.61 -16.69
N GLY A 111 9.49 -11.39 -16.43
CA GLY A 111 10.35 -10.63 -17.33
C GLY A 111 10.68 -9.25 -16.80
N THR A 112 11.30 -8.44 -17.64
CA THR A 112 11.60 -7.04 -17.37
C THR A 112 10.38 -6.18 -17.70
N PHE A 113 9.95 -5.33 -16.76
CA PHE A 113 8.81 -4.44 -16.95
C PHE A 113 9.11 -3.38 -18.04
N PRO A 114 8.20 -3.10 -18.96
CA PRO A 114 6.80 -3.54 -19.04
C PRO A 114 6.56 -4.84 -19.84
N GLY A 115 7.60 -5.55 -20.27
CA GLY A 115 7.51 -6.81 -21.03
C GLY A 115 7.08 -8.03 -20.17
N VAL A 116 6.15 -7.85 -19.26
CA VAL A 116 5.70 -8.84 -18.26
C VAL A 116 4.35 -9.48 -18.63
N VAL A 117 3.93 -9.35 -19.87
CA VAL A 117 2.64 -9.85 -20.38
C VAL A 117 2.74 -10.21 -21.86
N LYS A 118 2.04 -11.26 -22.29
CA LYS A 118 2.07 -11.71 -23.71
C LYS A 118 1.35 -10.76 -24.65
N SER A 119 0.31 -10.05 -24.19
CA SER A 119 -0.49 -9.12 -25.01
C SER A 119 0.25 -7.84 -25.38
N GLY A 120 1.35 -7.51 -24.70
CA GLY A 120 2.07 -6.24 -24.83
C GLY A 120 1.47 -5.07 -24.03
N ASP A 121 0.27 -5.22 -23.49
CA ASP A 121 -0.38 -4.23 -22.63
C ASP A 121 -0.18 -4.62 -21.15
N TRP A 122 0.81 -4.00 -20.49
CA TRP A 122 1.15 -4.28 -19.10
C TRP A 122 0.06 -3.86 -18.10
N HIS A 123 -0.89 -3.00 -18.49
CA HIS A 123 -1.98 -2.56 -17.60
C HIS A 123 -2.84 -3.73 -17.12
N VAL A 124 -2.90 -4.83 -17.89
CA VAL A 124 -3.66 -6.03 -17.49
C VAL A 124 -3.00 -6.85 -16.38
N VAL A 125 -1.78 -6.48 -15.96
CA VAL A 125 -1.03 -7.11 -14.86
C VAL A 125 -0.41 -6.10 -13.90
N GLY A 126 -0.72 -4.82 -14.08
CA GLY A 126 -0.09 -3.73 -13.36
C GLY A 126 -0.32 -3.75 -11.84
N HIS A 127 -1.51 -4.18 -11.41
CA HIS A 127 -1.79 -4.32 -9.99
C HIS A 127 -1.04 -5.53 -9.41
N TYR A 128 -1.05 -6.67 -10.10
CA TYR A 128 -0.31 -7.85 -9.66
C TYR A 128 1.19 -7.55 -9.52
N THR A 129 1.81 -6.93 -10.53
CA THR A 129 3.23 -6.61 -10.49
C THR A 129 3.59 -5.63 -9.37
N GLN A 130 2.69 -4.67 -9.05
CA GLN A 130 2.86 -3.81 -7.89
C GLN A 130 2.76 -4.58 -6.57
N VAL A 131 1.79 -5.48 -6.40
CA VAL A 131 1.64 -6.33 -5.20
C VAL A 131 2.92 -7.11 -4.91
N VAL A 132 3.56 -7.68 -5.95
CA VAL A 132 4.74 -8.54 -5.79
C VAL A 132 6.07 -7.83 -6.05
N TRP A 133 6.07 -6.51 -6.20
CA TRP A 133 7.29 -5.76 -6.49
C TRP A 133 8.30 -5.88 -5.35
N ARG A 134 9.45 -6.50 -5.65
CA ARG A 134 10.45 -6.87 -4.63
C ARG A 134 10.95 -5.68 -3.83
N ASN A 135 11.15 -4.53 -4.50
CA ASN A 135 11.74 -3.35 -3.87
C ASN A 135 10.74 -2.51 -3.08
N THR A 136 9.43 -2.71 -3.26
CA THR A 136 8.40 -2.11 -2.40
C THR A 136 8.51 -2.67 -0.98
N ARG A 137 8.43 -1.79 0.02
CA ARG A 137 8.59 -2.10 1.46
C ARG A 137 7.33 -1.81 2.25
N GLU A 138 6.59 -0.78 1.87
CA GLU A 138 5.44 -0.29 2.62
C GLU A 138 4.18 -0.26 1.75
N VAL A 139 3.05 -0.45 2.40
CA VAL A 139 1.72 -0.27 1.83
C VAL A 139 0.81 0.41 2.84
N GLY A 140 -0.06 1.28 2.36
CA GLY A 140 -1.15 1.86 3.14
C GLY A 140 -2.34 2.08 2.23
N CYS A 141 -3.54 1.74 2.71
CA CYS A 141 -4.74 1.75 1.90
C CYS A 141 -5.88 2.48 2.61
N ALA A 142 -6.84 2.95 1.83
CA ALA A 142 -8.09 3.51 2.33
C ALA A 142 -9.28 3.06 1.46
N LYS A 143 -10.38 2.73 2.11
CA LYS A 143 -11.66 2.41 1.46
C LYS A 143 -12.62 3.58 1.61
N ALA A 144 -13.34 3.91 0.53
CA ALA A 144 -14.40 4.92 0.53
C ALA A 144 -15.62 4.45 -0.27
N SER A 145 -16.77 5.08 -0.07
CA SER A 145 -17.94 4.87 -0.92
C SER A 145 -17.88 5.83 -2.10
N LEU A 146 -17.79 5.29 -3.31
CA LEU A 146 -17.73 6.07 -4.54
C LEU A 146 -19.08 6.66 -4.95
N GLY A 147 -20.17 6.22 -4.29
CA GLY A 147 -21.55 6.49 -4.70
C GLY A 147 -22.08 5.44 -5.67
N GLY A 148 -23.37 5.56 -6.05
CA GLY A 148 -24.00 4.59 -6.96
C GLY A 148 -24.00 3.14 -6.48
N GLY A 149 -23.83 2.87 -5.17
CA GLY A 149 -23.73 1.52 -4.63
C GLY A 149 -22.37 0.86 -4.84
N MET A 150 -21.29 1.65 -5.01
CA MET A 150 -19.94 1.16 -5.24
C MET A 150 -18.99 1.55 -4.10
N ASP A 151 -18.14 0.62 -3.70
CA ASP A 151 -16.97 0.84 -2.86
C ASP A 151 -15.73 1.05 -3.73
N LEU A 152 -14.83 1.90 -3.27
CA LEU A 152 -13.51 2.18 -3.83
C LEU A 152 -12.46 1.79 -2.79
N LEU A 153 -11.38 1.11 -3.22
CA LEU A 153 -10.16 0.94 -2.45
C LEU A 153 -9.02 1.64 -3.20
N VAL A 154 -8.27 2.46 -2.49
CA VAL A 154 -7.00 3.06 -2.94
C VAL A 154 -5.89 2.48 -2.09
N CYS A 155 -4.83 1.98 -2.71
CA CYS A 155 -3.59 1.60 -2.02
C CYS A 155 -2.41 2.40 -2.56
N ARG A 156 -1.54 2.84 -1.66
CA ARG A 156 -0.26 3.50 -1.94
C ARG A 156 0.88 2.60 -1.52
N TYR A 157 1.98 2.66 -2.26
CA TYR A 157 3.14 1.79 -2.07
C TYR A 157 4.43 2.60 -2.10
N ASP A 158 5.36 2.28 -1.19
CA ASP A 158 6.67 2.92 -1.16
C ASP A 158 7.79 1.88 -0.93
N PRO A 159 8.88 1.94 -1.72
CA PRO A 159 9.00 2.60 -3.03
C PRO A 159 7.99 2.07 -4.05
N ALA A 160 7.67 2.89 -5.06
CA ALA A 160 6.81 2.49 -6.17
C ALA A 160 7.34 1.25 -6.89
N GLY A 161 6.43 0.42 -7.38
CA GLY A 161 6.74 -0.65 -8.31
C GLY A 161 6.57 -0.22 -9.77
N ASN A 162 6.54 -1.21 -10.65
CA ASN A 162 6.29 -1.03 -12.08
C ASN A 162 7.28 -0.09 -12.78
N LEU A 163 8.57 -0.16 -12.36
CA LEU A 163 9.64 0.64 -12.92
C LEU A 163 10.16 0.03 -14.22
N ILE A 164 10.16 0.85 -15.28
CA ILE A 164 10.63 0.43 -16.61
C ILE A 164 12.10 -0.03 -16.54
N GLY A 165 12.39 -1.19 -17.08
CA GLY A 165 13.74 -1.79 -17.10
C GLY A 165 14.04 -2.66 -15.88
N GLU A 166 13.17 -2.74 -14.87
CA GLU A 166 13.33 -3.59 -13.70
C GLU A 166 12.45 -4.84 -13.74
N LYS A 167 12.76 -5.82 -12.90
CA LYS A 167 11.94 -7.03 -12.72
C LYS A 167 11.10 -6.91 -11.45
N PRO A 168 9.86 -7.42 -11.45
CA PRO A 168 9.02 -7.42 -10.26
C PRO A 168 9.64 -8.17 -9.07
N TYR A 169 10.31 -9.33 -9.32
CA TYR A 169 10.99 -10.15 -8.30
C TYR A 169 12.07 -11.05 -8.89
#